data_0b69dc5696060bfd04bb0116b160cd58
#
_entry.id   0b69dc5696060bfd04bb0116b160cd58
#
_cell.length_a   1.000
_cell.length_b   1.000
_cell.length_c   1.000
_cell.angle_alpha   90.00
_cell.angle_beta   90.00
_cell.angle_gamma   90.00
#
_symmetry.space_group_name_H-M   'P 1'
#
loop_
_entity.id
_entity.type
_entity.pdbx_description
1 polymer ?
#
loop_
_entity_poly.entity_id
_entity_poly.type
_entity_poly.pdbx_seq_one_letter_code
_entity_poly.pdbx_strand_id
1 'polypeptide(L)'
;MKAAWLRRRWLVAGVLFATLSIAVGSYSLAASVRTSQTPTRITIQATPIASFDNRDSSRVRFGALEFRGGLALTSKYQPFGGISAIRVEPDGSHFLSVTDRGSWLRGRIVYEDGKPAGIADAEMAPILGSDGRPLAVRGWFDAESIAEADGKHYVGIERVEKIVRFDYRRDGVLARGEPIRVPDDFKTFTFNKSLECLTAPPKGSPLAGQLIAVTEHSLDAQGNHRSYVLDGNRVTRFSVQRSDNFDVSDCTILPPADLLLLERSFSPLRSIGMRIRRIPLASIKPDALIDGKVLIVADLGYQIDNMEGIAVHRNAAGETILTLVSDDNFSFIQRNLLLQFALVGE
;
A
#
# COMPACT_ATOMS: atom_id res chain seq x y z
N MET A 1 -57.26 25.62 59.89
CA MET A 1 -55.99 26.36 60.25
C MET A 1 -54.82 25.61 59.79
N LYS A 2 -53.98 26.24 58.93
CA LYS A 2 -52.60 25.95 58.51
C LYS A 2 -52.33 24.65 57.74
N ALA A 3 -52.47 24.77 56.45
CA ALA A 3 -51.86 23.89 55.45
C ALA A 3 -50.31 23.96 55.54
N ALA A 4 -49.67 22.81 55.61
CA ALA A 4 -48.19 22.70 55.47
C ALA A 4 -47.90 22.17 54.08
N TRP A 5 -47.32 23.05 53.29
CA TRP A 5 -46.90 22.83 51.92
C TRP A 5 -45.59 22.01 51.93
N LEU A 6 -45.67 20.69 51.61
CA LEU A 6 -44.46 19.92 51.34
C LEU A 6 -44.09 20.05 49.85
N ARG A 7 -43.13 20.91 49.58
CA ARG A 7 -42.48 20.98 48.28
C ARG A 7 -41.58 19.75 48.09
N ARG A 8 -42.06 18.80 47.32
CA ARG A 8 -41.23 17.75 46.77
C ARG A 8 -40.25 18.37 45.74
N ARG A 9 -39.00 18.54 46.15
CA ARG A 9 -37.89 18.85 45.23
C ARG A 9 -37.57 17.60 44.43
N TRP A 10 -37.99 17.59 43.18
CA TRP A 10 -37.51 16.67 42.19
C TRP A 10 -36.05 17.10 41.87
N LEU A 11 -35.10 16.34 42.36
CA LEU A 11 -33.74 16.39 41.89
C LEU A 11 -33.76 15.77 40.47
N VAL A 12 -33.82 16.62 39.46
CA VAL A 12 -33.49 16.27 38.10
C VAL A 12 -31.97 16.10 38.10
N ALA A 13 -31.56 14.87 38.22
CA ALA A 13 -30.16 14.49 37.91
C ALA A 13 -29.99 14.73 36.41
N GLY A 14 -29.55 15.91 36.06
CA GLY A 14 -29.03 16.21 34.73
C GLY A 14 -27.80 15.33 34.48
N VAL A 15 -28.01 14.25 33.77
CA VAL A 15 -26.92 13.52 33.14
C VAL A 15 -26.34 14.46 32.09
N LEU A 16 -25.31 15.19 32.46
CA LEU A 16 -24.41 15.85 31.53
C LEU A 16 -23.76 14.72 30.72
N PHE A 17 -24.35 14.45 29.57
CA PHE A 17 -23.65 13.85 28.47
C PHE A 17 -22.56 14.86 28.07
N ALA A 18 -21.41 14.76 28.74
CA ALA A 18 -20.19 15.31 28.19
C ALA A 18 -20.00 14.55 26.87
N THR A 19 -20.44 15.15 25.77
CA THR A 19 -19.96 14.83 24.44
C THR A 19 -18.45 15.09 24.49
N LEU A 20 -17.71 14.04 24.85
CA LEU A 20 -16.29 13.99 24.61
C LEU A 20 -16.15 13.96 23.08
N SER A 21 -16.16 15.15 22.50
CA SER A 21 -15.61 15.36 21.17
C SER A 21 -14.15 14.96 21.31
N ILE A 22 -13.87 13.69 21.02
CA ILE A 22 -12.53 13.27 20.68
C ILE A 22 -12.26 13.99 19.36
N ALA A 23 -11.89 15.27 19.48
CA ALA A 23 -10.99 15.85 18.52
C ALA A 23 -9.77 14.92 18.59
N VAL A 24 -9.67 13.99 17.66
CA VAL A 24 -8.40 13.42 17.25
C VAL A 24 -7.65 14.59 16.65
N GLY A 25 -7.25 15.50 17.54
CA GLY A 25 -6.20 16.45 17.27
C GLY A 25 -5.03 15.57 16.94
N SER A 26 -4.60 15.62 15.70
CA SER A 26 -3.28 15.20 15.26
C SER A 26 -2.27 15.95 16.11
N TYR A 27 -2.06 15.49 17.34
CA TYR A 27 -0.83 15.77 18.04
C TYR A 27 0.22 15.01 17.24
N SER A 28 0.75 15.70 16.22
CA SER A 28 2.12 15.49 15.80
C SER A 28 3.00 15.79 17.00
N LEU A 29 3.03 14.86 17.97
CA LEU A 29 4.25 14.65 18.67
C LEU A 29 5.25 14.41 17.54
N ALA A 30 6.23 15.30 17.44
CA ALA A 30 7.46 15.06 16.72
C ALA A 30 8.21 13.93 17.45
N ALA A 31 7.62 12.75 17.48
CA ALA A 31 8.32 11.53 17.68
C ALA A 31 9.31 11.51 16.52
N SER A 32 10.58 11.71 16.80
CA SER A 32 11.66 11.63 15.83
C SER A 32 11.39 10.40 14.97
N VAL A 33 11.06 10.63 13.70
CA VAL A 33 10.78 9.53 12.76
C VAL A 33 12.00 8.62 12.82
N ARG A 34 11.86 7.46 13.45
CA ARG A 34 12.94 6.48 13.57
C ARG A 34 13.03 5.78 12.24
N THR A 35 13.80 6.34 11.31
CA THR A 35 14.17 5.69 10.07
C THR A 35 15.46 4.91 10.26
N SER A 36 15.75 4.01 9.37
CA SER A 36 17.11 3.51 9.20
C SER A 36 18.03 4.71 8.88
N GLN A 37 19.16 4.82 9.56
CA GLN A 37 20.14 5.90 9.32
C GLN A 37 21.27 5.44 8.39
N THR A 38 21.51 4.15 8.36
CA THR A 38 22.52 3.48 7.51
C THR A 38 21.96 2.14 7.07
N PRO A 39 22.44 1.56 5.94
CA PRO A 39 22.08 0.20 5.56
C PRO A 39 22.36 -0.76 6.72
N THR A 40 21.36 -1.48 7.15
CA THR A 40 21.40 -2.34 8.33
C THR A 40 20.79 -3.69 8.00
N ARG A 41 21.55 -4.77 8.16
CA ARG A 41 20.99 -6.12 8.10
C ARG A 41 20.12 -6.36 9.32
N ILE A 42 18.93 -6.89 9.12
CA ILE A 42 17.96 -7.15 10.17
C ILE A 42 17.51 -8.60 10.13
N THR A 43 17.00 -9.08 11.26
CA THR A 43 16.32 -10.37 11.32
C THR A 43 14.81 -10.11 11.34
N ILE A 44 14.12 -10.71 10.40
CA ILE A 44 12.65 -10.75 10.36
C ILE A 44 12.22 -12.12 10.83
N GLN A 45 11.43 -12.17 11.88
CA GLN A 45 10.72 -13.36 12.31
C GLN A 45 9.44 -13.50 11.50
N ALA A 46 9.22 -14.66 10.92
CA ALA A 46 8.08 -14.97 10.08
C ALA A 46 7.27 -16.09 10.69
N THR A 47 6.01 -15.84 11.00
CA THR A 47 5.07 -16.86 11.47
C THR A 47 4.17 -17.27 10.30
N PRO A 48 4.16 -18.56 9.90
CA PRO A 48 3.34 -19.02 8.78
C PRO A 48 1.84 -18.84 9.02
N ILE A 49 1.12 -18.43 7.97
CA ILE A 49 -0.33 -18.36 7.89
C ILE A 49 -0.77 -19.48 6.94
N ALA A 50 -1.34 -20.54 7.50
CA ALA A 50 -1.69 -21.75 6.76
C ALA A 50 -3.04 -21.64 6.03
N SER A 51 -3.95 -20.78 6.49
CA SER A 51 -5.28 -20.57 5.91
C SER A 51 -5.60 -19.10 5.80
N PHE A 52 -6.26 -18.70 4.71
CA PHE A 52 -6.73 -17.33 4.51
C PHE A 52 -8.10 -17.08 5.16
N ASP A 53 -8.99 -18.08 5.16
CA ASP A 53 -10.30 -17.98 5.79
C ASP A 53 -10.21 -18.33 7.29
N ASN A 54 -10.64 -17.42 8.15
CA ASN A 54 -10.62 -17.62 9.62
C ASN A 54 -11.70 -18.59 10.11
N ARG A 55 -12.71 -18.89 9.27
CA ARG A 55 -13.88 -19.72 9.61
C ARG A 55 -13.81 -21.10 8.99
N ASP A 56 -13.14 -21.23 7.83
CA ASP A 56 -13.00 -22.48 7.11
C ASP A 56 -11.56 -22.63 6.60
N SER A 57 -10.73 -23.33 7.36
CA SER A 57 -9.33 -23.57 7.01
C SER A 57 -9.12 -24.47 5.81
N SER A 58 -10.14 -25.18 5.35
CA SER A 58 -10.08 -26.04 4.16
C SER A 58 -10.30 -25.28 2.88
N ARG A 59 -10.87 -24.07 2.96
CA ARG A 59 -11.13 -23.24 1.80
C ARG A 59 -9.84 -22.60 1.28
N VAL A 60 -9.49 -22.90 0.04
CA VAL A 60 -8.27 -22.37 -0.61
C VAL A 60 -8.58 -21.41 -1.75
N ARG A 61 -9.80 -21.45 -2.33
CA ARG A 61 -10.18 -20.62 -3.47
C ARG A 61 -11.08 -19.44 -3.07
N PHE A 62 -10.71 -18.25 -3.53
CA PHE A 62 -11.34 -16.98 -3.21
C PHE A 62 -11.51 -16.15 -4.49
N GLY A 63 -12.68 -16.21 -5.11
CA GLY A 63 -12.89 -15.60 -6.43
C GLY A 63 -11.99 -16.21 -7.51
N ALA A 64 -11.20 -15.36 -8.15
CA ALA A 64 -10.22 -15.79 -9.17
C ALA A 64 -8.86 -16.18 -8.57
N LEU A 65 -8.70 -16.17 -7.26
CA LEU A 65 -7.45 -16.41 -6.57
C LEU A 65 -7.49 -17.69 -5.74
N GLU A 66 -6.33 -18.37 -5.64
CA GLU A 66 -6.13 -19.51 -4.75
C GLU A 66 -4.98 -19.22 -3.80
N PHE A 67 -5.24 -19.34 -2.49
CA PHE A 67 -4.26 -19.05 -1.45
C PHE A 67 -3.12 -20.06 -1.47
N ARG A 68 -1.88 -19.57 -1.52
CA ARG A 68 -0.65 -20.38 -1.51
C ARG A 68 0.06 -20.37 -0.16
N GLY A 69 -0.31 -19.47 0.73
CA GLY A 69 0.28 -19.31 2.06
C GLY A 69 0.55 -17.86 2.39
N GLY A 70 0.94 -17.60 3.61
CA GLY A 70 1.30 -16.26 4.05
C GLY A 70 2.21 -16.29 5.27
N LEU A 71 2.70 -15.12 5.64
CA LEU A 71 3.58 -14.89 6.79
C LEU A 71 3.09 -13.67 7.56
N ALA A 72 3.08 -13.76 8.89
CA ALA A 72 3.05 -12.59 9.76
C ALA A 72 4.49 -12.26 10.15
N LEU A 73 4.91 -11.02 9.88
CA LEU A 73 6.29 -10.57 9.96
C LEU A 73 6.50 -9.67 11.17
N THR A 74 7.56 -9.92 11.94
CA THR A 74 7.98 -9.08 13.05
C THR A 74 9.50 -8.93 13.10
N SER A 75 10.00 -7.86 13.72
CA SER A 75 11.42 -7.68 13.96
C SER A 75 11.68 -6.94 15.27
N LYS A 76 12.82 -7.25 15.90
CA LYS A 76 13.32 -6.46 17.04
C LYS A 76 13.95 -5.14 16.61
N TYR A 77 14.19 -4.94 15.33
CA TYR A 77 14.72 -3.72 14.77
C TYR A 77 13.62 -2.65 14.74
N GLN A 78 13.72 -1.62 15.56
CA GLN A 78 12.67 -0.61 15.79
C GLN A 78 12.17 0.12 14.53
N PRO A 79 12.99 0.38 13.49
CA PRO A 79 12.49 0.98 12.27
C PRO A 79 11.68 0.04 11.36
N PHE A 80 11.63 -1.29 11.64
CA PHE A 80 10.85 -2.24 10.86
C PHE A 80 9.36 -2.04 11.08
N GLY A 81 8.59 -2.02 10.00
CA GLY A 81 7.14 -1.77 9.93
C GLY A 81 6.83 -0.69 8.92
N GLY A 82 5.57 -0.30 8.79
CA GLY A 82 5.15 0.74 7.86
C GLY A 82 5.39 0.33 6.39
N ILE A 83 5.09 -0.91 6.02
CA ILE A 83 5.35 -1.43 4.68
C ILE A 83 4.26 -0.95 3.73
N SER A 84 4.57 0.02 2.86
CA SER A 84 3.58 0.71 2.02
C SER A 84 3.49 0.16 0.60
N ALA A 85 4.57 -0.37 0.04
CA ALA A 85 4.55 -0.97 -1.30
C ALA A 85 5.57 -2.11 -1.41
N ILE A 86 5.36 -3.00 -2.38
CA ILE A 86 6.28 -4.12 -2.65
C ILE A 86 6.47 -4.33 -4.14
N ARG A 87 7.70 -4.68 -4.54
CA ARG A 87 8.01 -5.29 -5.84
C ARG A 87 8.76 -6.59 -5.60
N VAL A 88 8.40 -7.62 -6.34
CA VAL A 88 9.02 -8.95 -6.26
C VAL A 88 9.69 -9.23 -7.59
N GLU A 89 10.90 -9.77 -7.55
CA GLU A 89 11.61 -10.15 -8.76
C GLU A 89 10.83 -11.21 -9.56
N PRO A 90 11.05 -11.29 -10.88
CA PRO A 90 10.25 -12.18 -11.76
C PRO A 90 10.25 -13.65 -11.36
N ASP A 91 11.30 -14.13 -10.67
CA ASP A 91 11.42 -15.50 -10.16
C ASP A 91 10.79 -15.73 -8.77
N GLY A 92 10.26 -14.66 -8.16
CA GLY A 92 9.64 -14.72 -6.83
C GLY A 92 10.62 -14.75 -5.67
N SER A 93 11.94 -14.70 -5.92
CA SER A 93 12.96 -14.95 -4.87
C SER A 93 13.21 -13.73 -3.99
N HIS A 94 13.40 -12.54 -4.57
CA HIS A 94 13.73 -11.32 -3.85
C HIS A 94 12.61 -10.30 -3.92
N PHE A 95 12.54 -9.45 -2.90
CA PHE A 95 11.63 -8.32 -2.88
C PHE A 95 12.34 -7.03 -2.51
N LEU A 96 11.76 -5.94 -2.97
CA LEU A 96 12.07 -4.57 -2.58
C LEU A 96 10.77 -3.87 -2.18
N SER A 97 10.78 -3.25 -1.01
CA SER A 97 9.67 -2.47 -0.47
C SER A 97 10.13 -1.07 -0.07
N VAL A 98 9.20 -0.16 0.03
CA VAL A 98 9.37 1.14 0.69
C VAL A 98 8.52 1.18 1.94
N THR A 99 8.85 2.08 2.85
CA THR A 99 8.09 2.26 4.08
C THR A 99 7.67 3.72 4.24
N ASP A 100 6.55 3.96 4.93
CA ASP A 100 6.02 5.27 5.29
C ASP A 100 7.03 6.17 5.99
N ARG A 101 8.05 5.58 6.63
CA ARG A 101 9.16 6.30 7.27
C ARG A 101 10.32 6.64 6.34
N GLY A 102 10.17 6.41 5.03
CA GLY A 102 11.18 6.74 4.03
C GLY A 102 12.40 5.84 4.07
N SER A 103 12.19 4.54 4.19
CA SER A 103 13.23 3.52 4.13
C SER A 103 12.96 2.51 3.00
N TRP A 104 14.06 2.00 2.42
CA TRP A 104 14.05 0.76 1.69
C TRP A 104 14.00 -0.41 2.66
N LEU A 105 13.22 -1.43 2.32
CA LEU A 105 13.29 -2.76 2.91
C LEU A 105 13.46 -3.76 1.77
N ARG A 106 14.52 -4.57 1.81
CA ARG A 106 14.73 -5.66 0.86
C ARG A 106 14.99 -6.97 1.57
N GLY A 107 14.76 -8.07 0.89
CA GLY A 107 15.01 -9.39 1.44
C GLY A 107 14.73 -10.49 0.43
N ARG A 108 14.89 -11.72 0.86
CA ARG A 108 14.59 -12.91 0.07
C ARG A 108 13.47 -13.70 0.74
N ILE A 109 12.44 -14.04 -0.03
CA ILE A 109 11.36 -14.93 0.42
C ILE A 109 11.91 -16.36 0.40
N VAL A 110 11.84 -17.03 1.53
CA VAL A 110 12.19 -18.44 1.66
C VAL A 110 10.94 -19.27 1.43
N TYR A 111 11.06 -20.29 0.59
CA TYR A 111 9.95 -21.19 0.27
C TYR A 111 10.23 -22.60 0.79
N GLU A 112 9.20 -23.25 1.32
CA GLU A 112 9.17 -24.67 1.65
C GLU A 112 7.92 -25.28 0.99
N ASP A 113 8.09 -26.34 0.22
CA ASP A 113 7.03 -26.97 -0.56
C ASP A 113 6.21 -25.99 -1.42
N GLY A 114 6.89 -24.99 -1.98
CA GLY A 114 6.27 -23.95 -2.84
C GLY A 114 5.46 -22.90 -2.09
N LYS A 115 5.47 -22.89 -0.76
CA LYS A 115 4.78 -21.91 0.10
C LYS A 115 5.79 -20.98 0.77
N PRO A 116 5.45 -19.69 1.00
CA PRO A 116 6.31 -18.81 1.77
C PRO A 116 6.47 -19.33 3.20
N ALA A 117 7.70 -19.52 3.64
CA ALA A 117 8.06 -20.09 4.94
C ALA A 117 8.89 -19.15 5.80
N GLY A 118 9.53 -18.13 5.19
CA GLY A 118 10.38 -17.21 5.93
C GLY A 118 10.90 -16.07 5.09
N ILE A 119 11.60 -15.15 5.75
CA ILE A 119 12.35 -14.06 5.11
C ILE A 119 13.83 -14.20 5.51
N ALA A 120 14.71 -14.19 4.52
CA ALA A 120 16.15 -14.21 4.70
C ALA A 120 16.80 -12.95 4.09
N ASP A 121 18.06 -12.71 4.46
CA ASP A 121 18.92 -11.66 3.90
C ASP A 121 18.29 -10.25 3.96
N ALA A 122 17.44 -10.01 4.99
CA ALA A 122 16.71 -8.78 5.12
C ALA A 122 17.63 -7.61 5.48
N GLU A 123 17.44 -6.48 4.79
CA GLU A 123 18.16 -5.25 5.02
C GLU A 123 17.22 -4.05 4.91
N MET A 124 17.38 -3.09 5.81
CA MET A 124 16.76 -1.77 5.73
C MET A 124 17.80 -0.67 5.52
N ALA A 125 17.45 0.33 4.73
CA ALA A 125 18.31 1.49 4.47
C ALA A 125 17.45 2.74 4.28
N PRO A 126 17.98 3.95 4.61
CA PRO A 126 17.25 5.19 4.33
C PRO A 126 17.12 5.41 2.81
N ILE A 127 16.02 5.97 2.37
CA ILE A 127 15.90 6.50 1.01
C ILE A 127 16.68 7.81 0.94
N LEU A 128 17.70 7.88 0.05
CA LEU A 128 18.62 9.01 -0.03
C LEU A 128 18.22 10.01 -1.11
N GLY A 129 18.34 11.30 -0.80
CA GLY A 129 18.26 12.36 -1.81
C GLY A 129 19.55 12.48 -2.63
N SER A 130 19.54 13.37 -3.63
CA SER A 130 20.69 13.62 -4.53
C SER A 130 21.96 14.07 -3.80
N ASP A 131 21.80 14.69 -2.62
CA ASP A 131 22.91 15.09 -1.74
C ASP A 131 23.43 13.94 -0.86
N GLY A 132 22.84 12.74 -0.95
CA GLY A 132 23.22 11.57 -0.16
C GLY A 132 22.68 11.59 1.29
N ARG A 133 21.83 12.55 1.65
CA ARG A 133 21.14 12.57 2.95
C ARG A 133 19.80 11.83 2.86
N PRO A 134 19.36 11.21 3.96
CA PRO A 134 18.02 10.62 4.01
C PRO A 134 16.95 11.65 3.65
N LEU A 135 16.03 11.29 2.77
CA LEU A 135 14.91 12.15 2.38
C LEU A 135 14.04 12.51 3.59
N ALA A 136 13.89 11.59 4.52
CA ALA A 136 13.11 11.80 5.76
C ALA A 136 13.63 12.97 6.61
N VAL A 137 14.93 13.26 6.60
CA VAL A 137 15.52 14.41 7.37
C VAL A 137 15.00 15.75 6.87
N ARG A 138 14.62 15.84 5.59
CA ARG A 138 14.02 17.07 5.01
C ARG A 138 12.49 17.05 4.99
N GLY A 139 11.87 16.11 5.71
CA GLY A 139 10.42 15.93 5.73
C GLY A 139 9.83 15.18 4.53
N TRP A 140 10.66 14.58 3.68
CA TRP A 140 10.25 13.74 2.57
C TRP A 140 10.28 12.28 3.01
N PHE A 141 9.32 11.90 3.78
CA PHE A 141 8.98 10.52 4.18
C PHE A 141 7.57 10.22 3.68
N ASP A 142 6.91 9.17 4.12
CA ASP A 142 5.65 8.70 3.53
C ASP A 142 5.89 8.24 2.08
N ALA A 143 6.77 7.24 1.95
CA ALA A 143 7.04 6.61 0.66
C ALA A 143 5.99 5.52 0.44
N GLU A 144 4.99 5.79 -0.41
CA GLU A 144 3.78 4.97 -0.50
C GLU A 144 3.74 4.08 -1.74
N SER A 145 4.49 4.41 -2.76
CA SER A 145 4.44 3.65 -4.01
C SER A 145 5.81 3.46 -4.64
N ILE A 146 5.97 2.36 -5.39
CA ILE A 146 7.21 2.05 -6.11
C ILE A 146 6.91 1.50 -7.50
N ALA A 147 7.61 2.00 -8.52
CA ALA A 147 7.60 1.47 -9.88
C ALA A 147 9.01 1.16 -10.37
N GLU A 148 9.12 0.25 -11.32
CA GLU A 148 10.35 0.03 -12.08
C GLU A 148 10.10 0.25 -13.57
N ALA A 149 10.91 1.12 -14.20
CA ALA A 149 10.90 1.35 -15.63
C ALA A 149 12.33 1.57 -16.12
N ASP A 150 12.71 0.89 -17.22
CA ASP A 150 14.02 1.01 -17.87
C ASP A 150 15.22 0.88 -16.91
N GLY A 151 15.09 -0.02 -15.92
CA GLY A 151 16.13 -0.29 -14.91
C GLY A 151 16.29 0.80 -13.86
N LYS A 152 15.35 1.74 -13.80
CA LYS A 152 15.26 2.76 -12.74
C LYS A 152 14.07 2.46 -11.86
N HIS A 153 14.22 2.77 -10.57
CA HIS A 153 13.09 2.75 -9.63
C HIS A 153 12.56 4.17 -9.43
N TYR A 154 11.26 4.25 -9.27
CA TYR A 154 10.52 5.48 -9.01
C TYR A 154 9.72 5.29 -7.73
N VAL A 155 9.83 6.22 -6.80
CA VAL A 155 9.13 6.18 -5.52
C VAL A 155 8.24 7.40 -5.42
N GLY A 156 6.95 7.18 -5.14
CA GLY A 156 6.01 8.22 -4.79
C GLY A 156 6.20 8.62 -3.33
N ILE A 157 6.35 9.93 -3.09
CA ILE A 157 6.44 10.50 -1.74
C ILE A 157 5.19 11.35 -1.51
N GLU A 158 4.29 10.86 -0.69
CA GLU A 158 2.94 11.40 -0.58
C GLU A 158 2.90 12.82 -0.01
N ARG A 159 3.56 13.08 1.10
CA ARG A 159 3.49 14.37 1.80
C ARG A 159 3.97 15.59 1.01
N VAL A 160 4.76 15.36 -0.02
CA VAL A 160 5.34 16.42 -0.84
C VAL A 160 4.96 16.31 -2.30
N GLU A 161 4.09 15.37 -2.62
CA GLU A 161 3.56 15.14 -3.97
C GLU A 161 4.68 15.03 -5.01
N LYS A 162 5.70 14.22 -4.69
CA LYS A 162 6.87 14.02 -5.54
C LYS A 162 7.01 12.57 -5.97
N ILE A 163 7.51 12.40 -7.17
CA ILE A 163 8.05 11.13 -7.64
C ILE A 163 9.56 11.29 -7.71
N VAL A 164 10.29 10.41 -7.06
CA VAL A 164 11.76 10.43 -7.00
C VAL A 164 12.30 9.22 -7.74
N ARG A 165 13.23 9.46 -8.68
CA ARG A 165 13.86 8.43 -9.52
C ARG A 165 15.21 8.03 -8.96
N PHE A 166 15.50 6.71 -8.96
CA PHE A 166 16.73 6.10 -8.44
C PHE A 166 17.38 5.18 -9.47
N ASP A 167 18.70 5.17 -9.53
CA ASP A 167 19.47 4.14 -10.24
C ASP A 167 19.75 2.94 -9.31
N TYR A 168 18.67 2.32 -8.83
CA TYR A 168 18.76 1.24 -7.85
C TYR A 168 19.54 0.04 -8.37
N ARG A 169 19.42 -0.29 -9.66
CA ARG A 169 20.14 -1.41 -10.27
C ARG A 169 21.66 -1.26 -10.18
N ARG A 170 22.16 -0.02 -10.24
CA ARG A 170 23.58 0.28 -10.14
C ARG A 170 24.05 0.40 -8.70
N ASP A 171 23.32 1.11 -7.87
CA ASP A 171 23.77 1.57 -6.56
C ASP A 171 23.05 0.87 -5.38
N GLY A 172 22.06 0.02 -5.66
CA GLY A 172 21.26 -0.68 -4.64
C GLY A 172 20.58 0.27 -3.69
N VAL A 173 20.54 -0.09 -2.42
CA VAL A 173 19.91 0.72 -1.34
C VAL A 173 20.64 2.04 -1.06
N LEU A 174 21.83 2.24 -1.64
CA LEU A 174 22.58 3.50 -1.56
C LEU A 174 22.32 4.43 -2.74
N ALA A 175 21.41 4.06 -3.65
CA ALA A 175 21.03 4.89 -4.77
C ALA A 175 20.52 6.26 -4.30
N ARG A 176 21.02 7.32 -4.98
CA ARG A 176 20.60 8.70 -4.73
C ARG A 176 19.45 9.08 -5.62
N GLY A 177 18.40 9.61 -5.03
CA GLY A 177 17.17 9.94 -5.72
C GLY A 177 17.16 11.36 -6.27
N GLU A 178 16.62 11.51 -7.46
CA GLU A 178 16.37 12.79 -8.11
C GLU A 178 14.87 12.95 -8.36
N PRO A 179 14.23 14.02 -7.88
CA PRO A 179 12.84 14.28 -8.20
C PRO A 179 12.64 14.43 -9.71
N ILE A 180 11.62 13.79 -10.24
CA ILE A 180 11.18 14.04 -11.60
C ILE A 180 10.12 15.17 -11.63
N ARG A 181 9.89 15.73 -12.82
CA ARG A 181 8.79 16.67 -13.01
C ARG A 181 7.45 15.93 -12.90
N VAL A 182 6.56 16.47 -12.07
CA VAL A 182 5.18 16.03 -11.93
C VAL A 182 4.22 17.12 -12.41
N PRO A 183 2.99 16.78 -12.79
CA PRO A 183 1.95 17.74 -13.16
C PRO A 183 1.69 18.78 -12.05
N ASP A 184 1.32 20.00 -12.44
CA ASP A 184 1.01 21.05 -11.45
C ASP A 184 -0.24 20.74 -10.60
N ASP A 185 -1.16 19.97 -11.13
CA ASP A 185 -2.36 19.54 -10.41
C ASP A 185 -2.05 18.57 -9.24
N PHE A 186 -0.85 17.98 -9.18
CA PHE A 186 -0.42 17.23 -7.99
C PHE A 186 -0.43 18.11 -6.72
N LYS A 187 -0.14 19.41 -6.87
CA LYS A 187 -0.23 20.38 -5.75
C LYS A 187 -1.64 20.55 -5.16
N THR A 188 -2.65 20.05 -5.86
CA THR A 188 -4.06 20.11 -5.44
C THR A 188 -4.56 18.79 -4.85
N PHE A 189 -3.69 17.81 -4.68
CA PHE A 189 -4.07 16.56 -4.06
C PHE A 189 -4.46 16.75 -2.59
N THR A 190 -5.35 15.90 -2.12
CA THR A 190 -5.73 15.86 -0.71
C THR A 190 -4.54 15.38 0.10
N PHE A 191 -4.15 16.15 1.10
CA PHE A 191 -3.02 15.81 1.98
C PHE A 191 -3.17 14.39 2.56
N ASN A 192 -2.11 13.60 2.47
CA ASN A 192 -2.04 12.22 2.96
C ASN A 192 -3.12 11.31 2.33
N LYS A 193 -3.42 11.50 1.02
CA LYS A 193 -4.39 10.72 0.24
C LYS A 193 -4.10 10.80 -1.26
N SER A 194 -2.84 10.67 -1.64
CA SER A 194 -2.41 10.99 -2.99
C SER A 194 -1.79 9.82 -3.75
N LEU A 195 -0.47 9.68 -3.76
CA LEU A 195 0.26 8.80 -4.69
C LEU A 195 0.44 7.38 -4.17
N GLU A 196 -0.64 6.66 -3.97
CA GLU A 196 -0.60 5.28 -3.48
C GLU A 196 -0.21 4.27 -4.57
N CYS A 197 -0.66 4.46 -5.78
CA CYS A 197 -0.35 3.58 -6.89
C CYS A 197 0.67 4.23 -7.82
N LEU A 198 1.80 3.58 -8.03
CA LEU A 198 2.76 3.92 -9.06
C LEU A 198 3.30 2.64 -9.70
N THR A 199 3.15 2.50 -11.01
CA THR A 199 3.63 1.34 -11.77
C THR A 199 4.08 1.72 -13.17
N ALA A 200 4.77 0.82 -13.85
CA ALA A 200 5.16 1.02 -15.24
C ALA A 200 4.98 -0.27 -16.05
N PRO A 201 4.25 -0.22 -17.16
CA PRO A 201 4.09 -1.36 -18.04
C PRO A 201 5.44 -1.78 -18.66
N PRO A 202 5.72 -3.10 -18.72
CA PRO A 202 6.96 -3.61 -19.27
C PRO A 202 7.05 -3.42 -20.78
N LYS A 203 8.26 -3.58 -21.33
CA LYS A 203 8.48 -3.53 -22.79
C LYS A 203 7.56 -4.50 -23.53
N GLY A 204 6.98 -4.03 -24.63
CA GLY A 204 6.08 -4.81 -25.46
C GLY A 204 4.61 -4.76 -25.05
N SER A 205 4.28 -4.15 -23.91
CA SER A 205 2.90 -3.90 -23.50
C SER A 205 2.42 -2.50 -23.93
N PRO A 206 1.10 -2.24 -23.93
CA PRO A 206 0.59 -0.88 -24.04
C PRO A 206 1.19 0.03 -22.96
N LEU A 207 1.47 1.30 -23.31
CA LEU A 207 2.06 2.31 -22.42
C LEU A 207 3.46 1.95 -21.88
N ALA A 208 4.20 1.05 -22.55
CA ALA A 208 5.54 0.63 -22.14
C ALA A 208 6.48 1.83 -21.89
N GLY A 209 7.23 1.79 -20.78
CA GLY A 209 8.16 2.85 -20.39
C GLY A 209 7.52 4.11 -19.81
N GLN A 210 6.20 4.18 -19.72
CA GLN A 210 5.47 5.28 -19.09
C GLN A 210 5.11 4.92 -17.65
N LEU A 211 5.00 5.92 -16.78
CA LEU A 211 4.54 5.71 -15.41
C LEU A 211 3.01 5.87 -15.36
N ILE A 212 2.33 4.95 -14.72
CA ILE A 212 0.92 5.05 -14.37
C ILE A 212 0.84 5.37 -12.89
N ALA A 213 0.09 6.43 -12.54
CA ALA A 213 -0.17 6.84 -11.18
C ALA A 213 -1.67 6.93 -10.94
N VAL A 214 -2.15 6.39 -9.81
CA VAL A 214 -3.53 6.52 -9.35
C VAL A 214 -3.52 7.03 -7.92
N THR A 215 -4.39 7.98 -7.61
CA THR A 215 -4.47 8.55 -6.26
C THR A 215 -5.35 7.69 -5.34
N GLU A 216 -5.06 7.69 -4.04
CA GLU A 216 -5.90 7.07 -3.01
C GLU A 216 -7.28 7.73 -2.97
N HIS A 217 -7.32 8.98 -2.52
CA HIS A 217 -8.57 9.72 -2.31
C HIS A 217 -8.48 11.18 -2.77
N SER A 218 -7.58 11.50 -3.70
CA SER A 218 -7.61 12.77 -4.42
C SER A 218 -8.53 12.65 -5.63
N LEU A 219 -9.81 12.90 -5.40
CA LEU A 219 -10.88 12.58 -6.33
C LEU A 219 -11.12 13.68 -7.37
N ASP A 220 -11.70 13.29 -8.52
CA ASP A 220 -12.24 14.21 -9.51
C ASP A 220 -13.61 14.79 -9.06
N ALA A 221 -14.19 15.66 -9.87
CA ALA A 221 -15.48 16.30 -9.56
C ALA A 221 -16.66 15.31 -9.49
N GLN A 222 -16.50 14.12 -10.03
CA GLN A 222 -17.49 13.04 -10.02
C GLN A 222 -17.26 12.03 -8.88
N GLY A 223 -16.19 12.21 -8.10
CA GLY A 223 -15.85 11.35 -6.97
C GLY A 223 -15.04 10.11 -7.35
N ASN A 224 -14.37 10.09 -8.50
CA ASN A 224 -13.50 9.00 -8.94
C ASN A 224 -12.03 9.33 -8.68
N HIS A 225 -11.17 8.30 -8.60
CA HIS A 225 -9.74 8.49 -8.38
C HIS A 225 -9.07 9.18 -9.57
N ARG A 226 -8.43 10.30 -9.32
CA ARG A 226 -7.62 11.01 -10.33
C ARG A 226 -6.42 10.16 -10.70
N SER A 227 -6.19 10.00 -11.99
CA SER A 227 -5.20 9.07 -12.50
C SER A 227 -4.42 9.66 -13.65
N TYR A 228 -3.18 9.22 -13.82
CA TYR A 228 -2.24 9.83 -14.73
C TYR A 228 -1.39 8.79 -15.45
N VAL A 229 -1.09 9.06 -16.72
CA VAL A 229 0.04 8.46 -17.42
C VAL A 229 1.07 9.55 -17.64
N LEU A 230 2.29 9.31 -17.15
CA LEU A 230 3.41 10.23 -17.25
C LEU A 230 4.44 9.71 -18.26
N ASP A 231 4.69 10.48 -19.32
CA ASP A 231 5.64 10.17 -20.39
C ASP A 231 6.57 11.37 -20.60
N GLY A 232 7.62 11.44 -19.80
CA GLY A 232 8.49 12.62 -19.76
C GLY A 232 7.72 13.88 -19.40
N ASN A 233 7.54 14.79 -20.38
CA ASN A 233 6.78 16.04 -20.20
C ASN A 233 5.29 15.90 -20.61
N ARG A 234 4.89 14.78 -21.19
CA ARG A 234 3.48 14.52 -21.53
C ARG A 234 2.74 13.92 -20.37
N VAL A 235 1.51 14.36 -20.21
CA VAL A 235 0.61 13.87 -19.14
C VAL A 235 -0.72 13.55 -19.78
N THR A 236 -1.13 12.28 -19.66
CA THR A 236 -2.49 11.88 -19.98
C THR A 236 -3.26 11.72 -18.67
N ARG A 237 -4.42 12.35 -18.56
CA ARG A 237 -5.32 12.25 -17.41
C ARG A 237 -6.44 11.28 -17.73
N PHE A 238 -6.82 10.51 -16.72
CA PHE A 238 -7.98 9.63 -16.76
C PHE A 238 -8.53 9.49 -15.33
N SER A 239 -9.64 8.81 -15.16
CA SER A 239 -10.20 8.52 -13.85
C SER A 239 -10.42 7.02 -13.68
N VAL A 240 -10.19 6.51 -12.47
CA VAL A 240 -10.59 5.15 -12.08
C VAL A 240 -11.85 5.26 -11.24
N GLN A 241 -12.88 4.49 -11.61
CA GLN A 241 -14.15 4.51 -10.89
C GLN A 241 -13.95 4.08 -9.44
N ARG A 242 -14.37 4.95 -8.51
CA ARG A 242 -14.46 4.64 -7.08
C ARG A 242 -15.81 4.03 -6.77
N SER A 243 -15.85 2.92 -6.08
CA SER A 243 -17.10 2.26 -5.67
C SER A 243 -16.99 1.64 -4.29
N ASP A 244 -18.12 1.47 -3.61
CA ASP A 244 -18.27 0.77 -2.34
C ASP A 244 -17.36 1.30 -1.20
N ASN A 245 -16.95 2.57 -1.28
CA ASN A 245 -16.00 3.21 -0.36
C ASN A 245 -14.62 2.52 -0.29
N PHE A 246 -14.20 1.87 -1.36
CA PHE A 246 -12.83 1.44 -1.52
C PHE A 246 -11.98 2.57 -2.08
N ASP A 247 -10.78 2.71 -1.52
CA ASP A 247 -9.73 3.61 -1.97
C ASP A 247 -8.52 2.81 -2.43
N VAL A 248 -7.78 3.32 -3.40
CA VAL A 248 -6.60 2.64 -3.95
C VAL A 248 -5.45 2.68 -2.95
N SER A 249 -4.76 1.56 -2.74
CA SER A 249 -3.59 1.48 -1.87
C SER A 249 -2.30 1.00 -2.57
N ASP A 250 -2.36 0.33 -3.70
CA ASP A 250 -1.20 0.07 -4.59
C ASP A 250 -1.70 -0.45 -5.93
N CYS A 251 -0.78 -0.61 -6.87
CA CYS A 251 -1.04 -1.26 -8.15
C CYS A 251 0.21 -1.94 -8.72
N THR A 252 -0.03 -2.88 -9.60
CA THR A 252 1.03 -3.56 -10.35
C THR A 252 0.54 -3.96 -11.74
N ILE A 253 1.47 -4.30 -12.62
CA ILE A 253 1.12 -4.82 -13.93
C ILE A 253 1.00 -6.35 -13.89
N LEU A 254 -0.14 -6.86 -14.34
CA LEU A 254 -0.31 -8.26 -14.69
C LEU A 254 0.02 -8.40 -16.19
N PRO A 255 1.15 -9.03 -16.53
CA PRO A 255 1.48 -9.24 -17.93
C PRO A 255 0.42 -10.08 -18.65
N PRO A 256 0.16 -9.83 -19.96
CA PRO A 256 0.91 -8.87 -20.77
C PRO A 256 0.38 -7.43 -20.75
N ALA A 257 -0.88 -7.18 -20.35
CA ALA A 257 -1.52 -5.91 -20.66
C ALA A 257 -2.63 -5.47 -19.68
N ASP A 258 -2.55 -5.86 -18.43
CA ASP A 258 -3.53 -5.45 -17.41
C ASP A 258 -2.89 -4.76 -16.22
N LEU A 259 -3.63 -3.83 -15.65
CA LEU A 259 -3.34 -3.19 -14.38
C LEU A 259 -4.13 -3.93 -13.29
N LEU A 260 -3.45 -4.35 -12.23
CA LEU A 260 -4.09 -4.76 -10.99
C LEU A 260 -4.09 -3.59 -10.03
N LEU A 261 -5.25 -3.26 -9.49
CA LEU A 261 -5.40 -2.33 -8.39
C LEU A 261 -5.67 -3.09 -7.11
N LEU A 262 -4.88 -2.83 -6.09
CA LEU A 262 -5.18 -3.17 -4.71
C LEU A 262 -5.94 -2.00 -4.10
N GLU A 263 -7.02 -2.29 -3.41
CA GLU A 263 -7.88 -1.30 -2.81
C GLU A 263 -8.23 -1.72 -1.39
N ARG A 264 -8.35 -0.75 -0.52
CA ARG A 264 -8.78 -0.95 0.87
C ARG A 264 -10.02 -0.12 1.19
N SER A 265 -10.79 -0.57 2.14
CA SER A 265 -11.88 0.21 2.74
C SER A 265 -11.77 0.17 4.25
N PHE A 266 -12.07 1.31 4.86
CA PHE A 266 -12.19 1.42 6.31
C PHE A 266 -13.54 2.01 6.68
N SER A 267 -14.23 1.33 7.57
CA SER A 267 -15.48 1.82 8.11
C SER A 267 -15.59 1.48 9.60
N PRO A 268 -15.93 2.42 10.48
CA PRO A 268 -16.16 2.14 11.89
C PRO A 268 -17.20 1.04 12.15
N LEU A 269 -18.14 0.85 11.21
CA LEU A 269 -19.23 -0.14 11.32
C LEU A 269 -18.92 -1.47 10.59
N ARG A 270 -18.08 -1.45 9.55
CA ARG A 270 -17.80 -2.61 8.70
C ARG A 270 -16.34 -3.10 8.80
N SER A 271 -15.53 -2.43 9.65
CA SER A 271 -14.11 -2.73 9.80
C SER A 271 -13.27 -2.52 8.52
N ILE A 272 -12.22 -3.29 8.34
CA ILE A 272 -11.29 -3.21 7.21
C ILE A 272 -11.77 -4.15 6.11
N GLY A 273 -11.66 -3.71 4.86
CA GLY A 273 -11.87 -4.53 3.67
C GLY A 273 -10.72 -4.39 2.68
N MET A 274 -10.51 -5.42 1.88
CA MET A 274 -9.56 -5.47 0.77
C MET A 274 -10.29 -5.88 -0.50
N ARG A 275 -9.92 -5.28 -1.63
CA ARG A 275 -10.39 -5.65 -2.97
C ARG A 275 -9.23 -5.62 -3.97
N ILE A 276 -9.25 -6.53 -4.94
CA ILE A 276 -8.34 -6.46 -6.10
C ILE A 276 -9.21 -6.39 -7.35
N ARG A 277 -8.93 -5.39 -8.20
CA ARG A 277 -9.55 -5.25 -9.54
C ARG A 277 -8.50 -5.43 -10.63
N ARG A 278 -8.93 -6.00 -11.76
CA ARG A 278 -8.15 -6.15 -12.99
C ARG A 278 -8.71 -5.23 -14.06
N ILE A 279 -7.90 -4.34 -14.60
CA ILE A 279 -8.25 -3.32 -15.59
C ILE A 279 -7.37 -3.48 -16.83
N PRO A 280 -7.92 -3.66 -18.04
CA PRO A 280 -7.12 -3.70 -19.26
C PRO A 280 -6.38 -2.37 -19.50
N LEU A 281 -5.07 -2.39 -19.74
CA LEU A 281 -4.29 -1.17 -20.06
C LEU A 281 -4.82 -0.46 -21.30
N ALA A 282 -5.42 -1.20 -22.25
CA ALA A 282 -6.03 -0.62 -23.45
C ALA A 282 -7.22 0.31 -23.17
N SER A 283 -7.83 0.23 -21.98
CA SER A 283 -8.90 1.14 -21.55
C SER A 283 -8.38 2.50 -21.12
N ILE A 284 -7.10 2.61 -20.79
CA ILE A 284 -6.47 3.88 -20.38
C ILE A 284 -6.31 4.78 -21.60
N LYS A 285 -7.13 5.83 -21.67
CA LYS A 285 -7.15 6.84 -22.72
C LYS A 285 -7.36 8.21 -22.11
N PRO A 286 -7.03 9.32 -22.82
CA PRO A 286 -7.32 10.66 -22.36
C PRO A 286 -8.79 10.80 -21.93
N ASP A 287 -9.00 11.34 -20.73
CA ASP A 287 -10.30 11.65 -20.11
C ASP A 287 -11.26 10.46 -19.94
N ALA A 288 -10.76 9.23 -20.07
CA ALA A 288 -11.56 8.03 -19.85
C ALA A 288 -11.87 7.85 -18.37
N LEU A 289 -13.10 7.42 -18.06
CA LEU A 289 -13.45 6.77 -16.81
C LEU A 289 -13.32 5.26 -17.01
N ILE A 290 -12.43 4.64 -16.27
CA ILE A 290 -12.18 3.19 -16.37
C ILE A 290 -12.61 2.46 -15.12
N ASP A 291 -12.99 1.20 -15.28
CA ASP A 291 -13.33 0.26 -14.22
C ASP A 291 -12.75 -1.12 -14.56
N GLY A 292 -12.79 -2.04 -13.61
CA GLY A 292 -12.21 -3.36 -13.77
C GLY A 292 -13.01 -4.48 -13.11
N LYS A 293 -12.71 -5.70 -13.58
CA LYS A 293 -13.27 -6.93 -13.01
C LYS A 293 -12.70 -7.16 -11.62
N VAL A 294 -13.56 -7.36 -10.63
CA VAL A 294 -13.18 -7.75 -9.28
C VAL A 294 -12.66 -9.20 -9.27
N LEU A 295 -11.45 -9.40 -8.79
CA LEU A 295 -10.84 -10.72 -8.63
C LEU A 295 -11.13 -11.33 -7.26
N ILE A 296 -11.10 -10.51 -6.20
CA ILE A 296 -11.36 -10.90 -4.82
C ILE A 296 -11.87 -9.69 -4.04
N VAL A 297 -12.75 -9.97 -3.07
CA VAL A 297 -13.09 -9.07 -1.94
C VAL A 297 -12.92 -9.86 -0.66
N ALA A 298 -12.29 -9.25 0.34
CA ALA A 298 -12.11 -9.83 1.66
C ALA A 298 -12.36 -8.80 2.77
N ASP A 299 -12.78 -9.27 3.93
CA ASP A 299 -12.99 -8.50 5.16
C ASP A 299 -12.23 -9.16 6.33
N LEU A 300 -12.44 -8.73 7.57
CA LEU A 300 -11.81 -9.33 8.76
C LEU A 300 -12.23 -10.80 9.05
N GLY A 301 -13.13 -11.37 8.28
CA GLY A 301 -13.37 -12.81 8.25
C GLY A 301 -12.22 -13.60 7.64
N TYR A 302 -11.24 -12.91 7.05
CA TYR A 302 -10.06 -13.45 6.40
C TYR A 302 -8.78 -12.91 7.05
N GLN A 303 -7.64 -13.51 6.72
CA GLN A 303 -6.33 -13.07 7.17
C GLN A 303 -5.87 -11.84 6.37
N ILE A 304 -6.51 -10.71 6.61
CA ILE A 304 -6.10 -9.40 6.08
C ILE A 304 -5.79 -8.43 7.21
N ASP A 305 -5.13 -7.35 6.86
CA ASP A 305 -4.92 -6.15 7.68
C ASP A 305 -4.99 -4.92 6.77
N ASN A 306 -4.33 -3.85 7.09
CA ASN A 306 -4.18 -2.66 6.26
C ASN A 306 -3.34 -3.00 5.02
N MET A 307 -3.96 -3.56 3.96
CA MET A 307 -3.25 -4.05 2.78
C MET A 307 -2.80 -2.88 1.91
N GLU A 308 -1.46 -2.73 1.77
CA GLU A 308 -0.83 -1.55 1.16
C GLU A 308 0.02 -1.87 -0.07
N GLY A 309 0.43 -3.11 -0.29
CA GLY A 309 1.30 -3.42 -1.42
C GLY A 309 0.88 -4.65 -2.20
N ILE A 310 1.06 -4.61 -3.53
CA ILE A 310 0.81 -5.72 -4.45
C ILE A 310 1.93 -5.89 -5.47
N ALA A 311 2.41 -7.12 -5.63
CA ALA A 311 3.35 -7.49 -6.69
C ALA A 311 2.90 -8.74 -7.42
N VAL A 312 3.37 -8.91 -8.66
CA VAL A 312 3.11 -10.09 -9.50
C VAL A 312 4.43 -10.70 -9.93
N HIS A 313 4.53 -12.02 -9.81
CA HIS A 313 5.66 -12.78 -10.34
C HIS A 313 5.19 -14.15 -10.86
N ARG A 314 6.10 -14.93 -11.45
CA ARG A 314 5.85 -16.33 -11.79
C ARG A 314 6.67 -17.24 -10.89
N ASN A 315 6.03 -18.24 -10.30
CA ASN A 315 6.75 -19.26 -9.54
C ASN A 315 7.40 -20.30 -10.46
N ALA A 316 8.17 -21.21 -9.88
CA ALA A 316 8.84 -22.28 -10.62
C ALA A 316 7.89 -23.23 -11.38
N ALA A 317 6.64 -23.32 -10.97
CA ALA A 317 5.60 -24.10 -11.67
C ALA A 317 4.94 -23.31 -12.83
N GLY A 318 5.36 -22.06 -13.05
CA GLY A 318 4.80 -21.18 -14.08
C GLY A 318 3.48 -20.51 -13.70
N GLU A 319 3.00 -20.68 -12.46
CA GLU A 319 1.80 -20.01 -11.97
C GLU A 319 2.05 -18.50 -11.78
N THR A 320 1.05 -17.71 -12.10
CA THR A 320 1.05 -16.28 -11.79
C THR A 320 0.71 -16.09 -10.31
N ILE A 321 1.65 -15.56 -9.54
CA ILE A 321 1.51 -15.32 -8.10
C ILE A 321 1.34 -13.83 -7.84
N LEU A 322 0.32 -13.51 -7.06
CA LEU A 322 0.12 -12.20 -6.46
C LEU A 322 0.68 -12.25 -5.03
N THR A 323 1.64 -11.38 -4.73
CA THR A 323 2.17 -11.18 -3.38
C THR A 323 1.61 -9.87 -2.84
N LEU A 324 0.93 -9.95 -1.70
CA LEU A 324 0.34 -8.80 -1.01
C LEU A 324 1.08 -8.55 0.29
N VAL A 325 1.24 -7.30 0.68
CA VAL A 325 1.75 -6.91 2.00
C VAL A 325 0.80 -5.95 2.70
N SER A 326 0.82 -5.95 4.02
CA SER A 326 0.10 -4.98 4.83
C SER A 326 1.05 -4.13 5.67
N ASP A 327 0.61 -2.92 5.97
CA ASP A 327 1.23 -2.00 6.92
C ASP A 327 0.66 -2.21 8.33
N ASP A 328 1.54 -2.25 9.34
CA ASP A 328 1.17 -2.29 10.75
C ASP A 328 0.96 -0.89 11.36
N ASN A 329 1.16 0.20 10.61
CA ASN A 329 1.11 1.58 11.09
C ASN A 329 1.90 1.77 12.41
N PHE A 330 2.91 0.94 12.67
CA PHE A 330 3.61 0.83 13.96
C PHE A 330 2.66 0.67 15.16
N SER A 331 1.52 0.07 14.94
CA SER A 331 0.44 -0.19 15.91
C SER A 331 0.51 -1.63 16.41
N PHE A 332 0.38 -1.83 17.72
CA PHE A 332 0.39 -3.18 18.32
C PHE A 332 -0.84 -4.02 17.97
N ILE A 333 -1.88 -3.43 17.37
CA ILE A 333 -3.10 -4.13 16.95
C ILE A 333 -3.11 -4.49 15.47
N GLN A 334 -2.17 -3.95 14.69
CA GLN A 334 -2.03 -4.24 13.25
C GLN A 334 -0.80 -5.10 12.98
N ARG A 335 -0.76 -5.74 11.83
CA ARG A 335 0.24 -6.74 11.47
C ARG A 335 0.89 -6.42 10.15
N ASN A 336 2.21 -6.62 10.06
CA ASN A 336 2.88 -6.74 8.76
C ASN A 336 2.63 -8.16 8.23
N LEU A 337 1.82 -8.28 7.20
CA LEU A 337 1.53 -9.55 6.53
C LEU A 337 2.24 -9.62 5.19
N LEU A 338 2.61 -10.82 4.77
CA LEU A 338 2.94 -11.16 3.39
C LEU A 338 2.04 -12.34 3.01
N LEU A 339 1.15 -12.13 2.04
CA LEU A 339 0.21 -13.15 1.59
C LEU A 339 0.46 -13.47 0.12
N GLN A 340 0.39 -14.74 -0.26
CA GLN A 340 0.56 -15.15 -1.65
C GLN A 340 -0.66 -15.91 -2.17
N PHE A 341 -1.06 -15.54 -3.38
CA PHE A 341 -2.17 -16.15 -4.11
C PHE A 341 -1.75 -16.49 -5.52
N ALA A 342 -2.16 -17.65 -6.02
CA ALA A 342 -2.11 -17.94 -7.44
C ALA A 342 -3.35 -17.40 -8.14
N LEU A 343 -3.18 -16.79 -9.30
CA LEU A 343 -4.28 -16.42 -10.17
C LEU A 343 -4.75 -17.69 -10.92
N VAL A 344 -5.96 -18.15 -10.63
CA VAL A 344 -6.50 -19.40 -11.13
C VAL A 344 -7.82 -19.16 -11.85
N GLY A 345 -7.81 -19.34 -13.14
CA GLY A 345 -9.01 -19.38 -13.97
C GLY A 345 -9.73 -18.02 -14.10
N GLU A 346 -9.88 -17.61 -15.29
CA GLU A 346 -10.79 -16.57 -15.73
C GLU A 346 -11.99 -17.17 -16.45
#